data_f80f0c8577b4f7147759e939767be265
#
_entry.id   f80f0c8577b4f7147759e939767be265
#
_cell.length_a   1.000
_cell.length_b   1.000
_cell.length_c   1.000
_cell.angle_alpha   90.00
_cell.angle_beta   90.00
_cell.angle_gamma   90.00
#
_symmetry.space_group_name_H-M   'P 1'
#
loop_
_entity.id
_entity.type
_entity.pdbx_description
1 polymer ?
#
loop_
_entity_poly.entity_id
_entity_poly.type
_entity_poly.pdbx_seq_one_letter_code
_entity_poly.pdbx_strand_id
1 'polypeptide(L)'
;MIAKFIDLGYYLGMKKIITVGGGTGSYTILMGLKNIPNTSLSALVSMADNGGSTGVLMDELGVLPPGDVRQCLVALSEHSEVVRKLMNYRFENGGLSGHNFGNIFLAALEKVTGNFSKGVEIASEILKIKGKVIPVTNDSAELCVELSNGKVVGEDNIQNASLQKDGLKKIFYKKEVYFNEHAKKALLEADVIILGPGNYYCSVIPNLIVNGFKEAIKKSKAKIIFPINLTNKLEHTKGWKVSDYVKDIEKYLGKKVDFVLVNTEKPSKEQIGRYQLEEGKEVLVADDFNDNRVIRASILSHILHEKAKEDIHQSARGFIRHDSEKLAQCINKIIS
;
A
#
# COMPACT_ATOMS: atom_id res chain seq x y z
N MET A 1 35.99 9.82 -8.21
CA MET A 1 35.91 10.22 -6.79
C MET A 1 35.03 11.47 -6.58
N ILE A 2 35.03 12.44 -7.49
CA ILE A 2 34.26 13.70 -7.39
C ILE A 2 32.74 13.50 -7.56
N ALA A 3 32.28 12.56 -8.40
CA ALA A 3 30.85 12.28 -8.61
C ALA A 3 30.12 11.72 -7.37
N LYS A 4 30.82 11.03 -6.46
CA LYS A 4 30.24 10.52 -5.21
C LYS A 4 30.01 11.60 -4.15
N PHE A 5 30.75 12.71 -4.21
CA PHE A 5 30.63 13.81 -3.25
C PHE A 5 29.48 14.79 -3.59
N ILE A 6 29.15 14.93 -4.88
CA ILE A 6 28.04 15.77 -5.33
C ILE A 6 26.70 15.12 -4.94
N ASP A 7 26.61 13.78 -5.01
CA ASP A 7 25.40 13.03 -4.64
C ASP A 7 25.11 13.09 -3.13
N LEU A 8 26.13 13.06 -2.28
CA LEU A 8 25.95 13.14 -0.82
C LEU A 8 25.51 14.54 -0.34
N GLY A 9 25.98 15.62 -0.99
CA GLY A 9 25.61 17.00 -0.65
C GLY A 9 24.18 17.35 -1.04
N TYR A 10 23.65 16.76 -2.12
CA TYR A 10 22.29 16.99 -2.58
C TYR A 10 21.24 16.33 -1.65
N TYR A 11 21.60 15.25 -0.96
CA TYR A 11 20.71 14.54 -0.03
C TYR A 11 20.69 15.12 1.40
N LEU A 12 21.63 15.99 1.78
CA LEU A 12 21.74 16.53 3.14
C LEU A 12 20.67 17.57 3.53
N GLY A 13 19.75 17.89 2.62
CA GLY A 13 18.61 18.80 2.89
C GLY A 13 17.25 18.21 2.49
N MET A 14 17.21 16.99 1.95
CA MET A 14 15.96 16.38 1.47
C MET A 14 15.18 15.71 2.60
N LYS A 15 13.89 16.00 2.70
CA LYS A 15 13.01 15.36 3.66
C LYS A 15 12.76 13.90 3.27
N LYS A 16 13.08 12.96 4.14
CA LYS A 16 12.93 11.52 3.92
C LYS A 16 11.51 11.09 4.25
N ILE A 17 10.74 10.74 3.23
CA ILE A 17 9.35 10.33 3.35
C ILE A 17 9.24 8.83 3.05
N ILE A 18 8.58 8.10 3.94
CA ILE A 18 8.26 6.70 3.75
C ILE A 18 6.75 6.52 3.64
N THR A 19 6.31 5.77 2.63
CA THR A 19 4.96 5.23 2.57
C THR A 19 4.98 3.76 2.99
N VAL A 20 4.02 3.33 3.80
CA VAL A 20 3.85 1.94 4.23
C VAL A 20 2.50 1.44 3.76
N GLY A 21 2.48 0.41 2.94
CA GLY A 21 1.23 -0.10 2.39
C GLY A 21 1.44 -1.08 1.24
N GLY A 22 0.50 -1.08 0.30
CA GLY A 22 0.52 -1.89 -0.91
C GLY A 22 -0.60 -1.46 -1.88
N GLY A 23 -0.62 -2.04 -3.06
CA GLY A 23 -1.70 -1.92 -4.03
C GLY A 23 -1.98 -0.51 -4.55
N THR A 24 -3.23 -0.31 -4.94
CA THR A 24 -3.72 0.95 -5.55
C THR A 24 -3.59 2.15 -4.60
N GLY A 25 -3.69 1.93 -3.28
CA GLY A 25 -3.55 3.02 -2.31
C GLY A 25 -2.14 3.60 -2.31
N SER A 26 -1.12 2.74 -2.24
CA SER A 26 0.28 3.14 -2.35
C SER A 26 0.58 3.77 -3.71
N TYR A 27 0.06 3.20 -4.80
CA TYR A 27 0.16 3.80 -6.14
C TYR A 27 -0.33 5.25 -6.14
N THR A 28 -1.53 5.50 -5.61
CA THR A 28 -2.16 6.81 -5.61
C THR A 28 -1.31 7.85 -4.86
N ILE A 29 -0.83 7.52 -3.67
CA ILE A 29 -0.05 8.47 -2.87
C ILE A 29 1.34 8.74 -3.47
N LEU A 30 2.01 7.69 -3.98
CA LEU A 30 3.33 7.81 -4.59
C LEU A 30 3.30 8.65 -5.87
N MET A 31 2.24 8.53 -6.68
CA MET A 31 2.05 9.36 -7.88
C MET A 31 2.06 10.87 -7.57
N GLY A 32 1.45 11.27 -6.48
CA GLY A 32 1.47 12.68 -6.05
C GLY A 32 2.79 13.08 -5.40
N LEU A 33 3.28 12.26 -4.45
CA LEU A 33 4.47 12.60 -3.66
C LEU A 33 5.74 12.69 -4.49
N LYS A 34 5.88 11.91 -5.57
CA LYS A 34 7.08 11.97 -6.43
C LYS A 34 7.36 13.34 -7.04
N ASN A 35 6.34 14.21 -7.09
CA ASN A 35 6.45 15.56 -7.64
C ASN A 35 6.77 16.62 -6.58
N ILE A 36 6.79 16.27 -5.28
CA ILE A 36 7.15 17.20 -4.21
C ILE A 36 8.66 17.45 -4.27
N PRO A 37 9.10 18.72 -4.38
CA PRO A 37 10.52 19.05 -4.42
C PRO A 37 11.18 18.76 -3.06
N ASN A 38 12.49 18.59 -3.07
CA ASN A 38 13.32 18.40 -1.88
C ASN A 38 12.88 17.24 -0.98
N THR A 39 12.35 16.17 -1.59
CA THR A 39 11.95 14.94 -0.88
C THR A 39 12.68 13.72 -1.42
N SER A 40 13.00 12.81 -0.52
CA SER A 40 13.50 11.47 -0.82
C SER A 40 12.44 10.46 -0.44
N LEU A 41 11.86 9.76 -1.42
CA LEU A 41 10.77 8.82 -1.23
C LEU A 41 11.26 7.39 -1.08
N SER A 42 10.67 6.66 -0.14
CA SER A 42 10.78 5.20 -0.07
C SER A 42 9.41 4.59 0.17
N ALA A 43 9.05 3.59 -0.63
CA ALA A 43 7.84 2.80 -0.43
C ALA A 43 8.19 1.49 0.25
N LEU A 44 7.71 1.26 1.48
CA LEU A 44 7.73 -0.02 2.14
C LEU A 44 6.46 -0.77 1.73
N VAL A 45 6.66 -1.92 1.08
CA VAL A 45 5.58 -2.62 0.38
C VAL A 45 5.29 -3.95 1.04
N SER A 46 4.00 -4.21 1.26
CA SER A 46 3.50 -5.49 1.75
C SER A 46 3.88 -6.64 0.82
N MET A 47 4.26 -7.77 1.42
CA MET A 47 4.58 -9.01 0.74
C MET A 47 3.50 -10.08 1.02
N ALA A 48 2.30 -9.64 1.35
CA ALA A 48 1.19 -10.51 1.72
C ALA A 48 0.17 -10.72 0.59
N ASP A 49 0.35 -10.18 -0.63
CA ASP A 49 -0.58 -10.34 -1.76
C ASP A 49 -0.31 -11.67 -2.48
N ASN A 50 -1.26 -12.59 -2.42
CA ASN A 50 -1.23 -13.85 -3.17
C ASN A 50 -2.37 -13.98 -4.19
N GLY A 51 -3.05 -12.89 -4.53
CA GLY A 51 -4.20 -12.90 -5.41
C GLY A 51 -3.88 -12.98 -6.91
N GLY A 52 -4.73 -13.65 -7.69
CA GLY A 52 -4.69 -13.66 -9.16
C GLY A 52 -3.34 -14.04 -9.76
N SER A 53 -2.83 -13.21 -10.71
CA SER A 53 -1.53 -13.45 -11.36
C SER A 53 -0.35 -13.57 -10.38
N THR A 54 -0.41 -12.90 -9.23
CA THR A 54 0.61 -12.98 -8.18
C THR A 54 0.64 -14.38 -7.59
N GLY A 55 -0.51 -14.91 -7.14
CA GLY A 55 -0.61 -16.23 -6.53
C GLY A 55 -0.17 -17.35 -7.47
N VAL A 56 -0.61 -17.31 -8.73
CA VAL A 56 -0.20 -18.32 -9.74
C VAL A 56 1.33 -18.32 -9.92
N LEU A 57 1.97 -17.13 -10.03
CA LEU A 57 3.42 -17.06 -10.17
C LEU A 57 4.16 -17.53 -8.92
N MET A 58 3.62 -17.28 -7.74
CA MET A 58 4.17 -17.79 -6.48
C MET A 58 4.12 -19.33 -6.45
N ASP A 59 2.97 -19.92 -6.81
CA ASP A 59 2.77 -21.37 -6.78
C ASP A 59 3.61 -22.10 -7.83
N GLU A 60 3.64 -21.58 -9.07
CA GLU A 60 4.34 -22.22 -10.18
C GLU A 60 5.85 -22.00 -10.16
N LEU A 61 6.30 -20.81 -9.77
CA LEU A 61 7.70 -20.43 -9.84
C LEU A 61 8.38 -20.36 -8.47
N GLY A 62 7.64 -20.39 -7.36
CA GLY A 62 8.18 -20.23 -6.01
C GLY A 62 8.84 -18.85 -5.81
N VAL A 63 8.26 -17.80 -6.38
CA VAL A 63 8.72 -16.41 -6.24
C VAL A 63 7.93 -15.67 -5.18
N LEU A 64 8.48 -14.54 -4.69
CA LEU A 64 7.74 -13.66 -3.80
C LEU A 64 6.69 -12.82 -4.54
N PRO A 65 5.63 -12.31 -3.85
CA PRO A 65 4.51 -11.64 -4.49
C PRO A 65 4.91 -10.32 -5.18
N PRO A 66 4.88 -10.26 -6.53
CA PRO A 66 5.35 -9.08 -7.26
C PRO A 66 4.30 -7.97 -7.40
N GLY A 67 3.01 -8.25 -7.15
CA GLY A 67 1.89 -7.38 -7.54
C GLY A 67 1.95 -5.97 -6.96
N ASP A 68 2.06 -5.85 -5.65
CA ASP A 68 2.09 -4.58 -4.94
C ASP A 68 3.41 -3.82 -5.19
N VAL A 69 4.53 -4.54 -5.24
CA VAL A 69 5.85 -3.98 -5.59
C VAL A 69 5.83 -3.37 -6.99
N ARG A 70 5.28 -4.09 -7.97
CA ARG A 70 5.10 -3.59 -9.34
C ARG A 70 4.32 -2.28 -9.37
N GLN A 71 3.22 -2.20 -8.64
CA GLN A 71 2.40 -0.97 -8.61
C GLN A 71 3.20 0.22 -8.07
N CYS A 72 4.01 0.04 -7.03
CA CYS A 72 4.87 1.08 -6.49
C CYS A 72 5.99 1.49 -7.47
N LEU A 73 6.62 0.53 -8.15
CA LEU A 73 7.62 0.81 -9.19
C LEU A 73 7.02 1.62 -10.35
N VAL A 74 5.82 1.25 -10.83
CA VAL A 74 5.12 1.97 -11.89
C VAL A 74 4.73 3.38 -11.45
N ALA A 75 4.28 3.56 -10.20
CA ALA A 75 3.94 4.88 -9.65
C ALA A 75 5.15 5.82 -9.64
N LEU A 76 6.31 5.31 -9.24
CA LEU A 76 7.54 6.10 -9.14
C LEU A 76 8.33 6.22 -10.45
N SER A 77 7.99 5.45 -11.47
CA SER A 77 8.69 5.48 -12.76
C SER A 77 8.59 6.86 -13.43
N GLU A 78 9.72 7.33 -13.95
CA GLU A 78 9.85 8.53 -14.78
C GLU A 78 9.77 8.24 -16.27
N HIS A 79 9.60 6.98 -16.66
CA HIS A 79 9.43 6.59 -18.04
C HIS A 79 8.11 7.05 -18.67
N SER A 80 8.09 6.99 -20.02
CA SER A 80 6.91 7.32 -20.82
C SER A 80 5.67 6.52 -20.41
N GLU A 81 4.52 7.02 -20.78
CA GLU A 81 3.24 6.34 -20.53
C GLU A 81 3.21 4.93 -21.13
N VAL A 82 3.87 4.73 -22.28
CA VAL A 82 3.95 3.40 -22.92
C VAL A 82 4.63 2.37 -22.03
N VAL A 83 5.75 2.72 -21.38
CA VAL A 83 6.44 1.81 -20.44
C VAL A 83 5.55 1.51 -19.25
N ARG A 84 4.85 2.51 -18.70
CA ARG A 84 3.90 2.28 -17.60
C ARG A 84 2.73 1.40 -18.03
N LYS A 85 2.20 1.59 -19.25
CA LYS A 85 1.17 0.72 -19.82
C LYS A 85 1.68 -0.72 -19.99
N LEU A 86 2.91 -0.88 -20.50
CA LEU A 86 3.54 -2.20 -20.63
C LEU A 86 3.65 -2.92 -19.27
N MET A 87 4.15 -2.24 -18.24
CA MET A 87 4.27 -2.82 -16.90
C MET A 87 2.91 -3.17 -16.26
N ASN A 88 1.82 -2.56 -16.73
CA ASN A 88 0.45 -2.86 -16.31
C ASN A 88 -0.30 -3.77 -17.29
N TYR A 89 0.30 -4.11 -18.43
CA TYR A 89 -0.36 -4.93 -19.44
C TYR A 89 -0.70 -6.30 -18.89
N ARG A 90 -1.94 -6.74 -19.12
CA ARG A 90 -2.42 -8.07 -18.77
C ARG A 90 -2.73 -8.84 -20.05
N PHE A 91 -2.20 -10.03 -20.13
CA PHE A 91 -2.44 -10.93 -21.27
C PHE A 91 -3.89 -11.42 -21.25
N GLU A 92 -4.58 -11.30 -22.38
CA GLU A 92 -5.99 -11.68 -22.52
C GLU A 92 -6.15 -13.12 -23.03
N ASN A 93 -5.15 -13.63 -23.77
CA ASN A 93 -5.25 -14.90 -24.48
C ASN A 93 -3.97 -15.73 -24.36
N GLY A 94 -4.08 -17.02 -24.71
CA GLY A 94 -2.96 -17.97 -24.72
C GLY A 94 -2.53 -18.43 -23.34
N GLY A 95 -1.39 -19.08 -23.23
CA GLY A 95 -0.85 -19.64 -21.98
C GLY A 95 -0.52 -18.61 -20.90
N LEU A 96 -0.44 -17.32 -21.26
CA LEU A 96 -0.20 -16.23 -20.31
C LEU A 96 -1.49 -15.50 -19.92
N SER A 97 -2.66 -15.96 -20.39
CA SER A 97 -3.94 -15.30 -20.08
C SER A 97 -4.13 -15.07 -18.58
N GLY A 98 -4.55 -13.86 -18.20
CA GLY A 98 -4.71 -13.45 -16.81
C GLY A 98 -3.42 -12.96 -16.13
N HIS A 99 -2.24 -13.27 -16.67
CA HIS A 99 -0.99 -12.77 -16.12
C HIS A 99 -0.72 -11.32 -16.47
N ASN A 100 -0.08 -10.61 -15.55
CA ASN A 100 0.41 -9.24 -15.77
C ASN A 100 1.88 -9.28 -16.19
N PHE A 101 2.24 -8.55 -17.26
CA PHE A 101 3.62 -8.50 -17.77
C PHE A 101 4.62 -8.09 -16.68
N GLY A 102 4.33 -7.04 -15.94
CA GLY A 102 5.24 -6.55 -14.90
C GLY A 102 5.41 -7.53 -13.74
N ASN A 103 4.40 -8.37 -13.45
CA ASN A 103 4.55 -9.45 -12.46
C ASN A 103 5.49 -10.53 -12.98
N ILE A 104 5.35 -10.94 -14.26
CA ILE A 104 6.27 -11.90 -14.91
C ILE A 104 7.69 -11.33 -14.95
N PHE A 105 7.83 -10.04 -15.28
CA PHE A 105 9.14 -9.36 -15.32
C PHE A 105 9.85 -9.40 -13.96
N LEU A 106 9.14 -9.09 -12.87
CA LEU A 106 9.72 -9.15 -11.51
C LEU A 106 10.03 -10.58 -11.08
N ALA A 107 9.17 -11.55 -11.39
CA ALA A 107 9.41 -12.97 -11.14
C ALA A 107 10.67 -13.46 -11.88
N ALA A 108 10.83 -13.06 -13.14
CA ALA A 108 12.04 -13.39 -13.91
C ALA A 108 13.31 -12.76 -13.30
N LEU A 109 13.24 -11.50 -12.86
CA LEU A 109 14.37 -10.85 -12.20
C LEU A 109 14.74 -11.54 -10.88
N GLU A 110 13.75 -11.97 -10.08
CA GLU A 110 14.03 -12.77 -8.88
C GLU A 110 14.76 -14.07 -9.21
N LYS A 111 14.31 -14.80 -10.24
CA LYS A 111 14.97 -16.05 -10.69
C LYS A 111 16.39 -15.82 -11.16
N VAL A 112 16.65 -14.76 -11.92
CA VAL A 112 17.97 -14.42 -12.43
C VAL A 112 18.93 -13.99 -11.32
N THR A 113 18.42 -13.23 -10.35
CA THR A 113 19.25 -12.68 -9.25
C THR A 113 19.34 -13.58 -8.03
N GLY A 114 18.44 -14.56 -7.92
CA GLY A 114 18.30 -15.43 -6.75
C GLY A 114 17.77 -14.73 -5.49
N ASN A 115 17.35 -13.46 -5.60
CA ASN A 115 16.86 -12.66 -4.47
C ASN A 115 15.87 -11.59 -4.95
N PHE A 116 14.67 -11.56 -4.37
CA PHE A 116 13.61 -10.64 -4.76
C PHE A 116 13.99 -9.17 -4.59
N SER A 117 14.56 -8.81 -3.43
CA SER A 117 14.99 -7.41 -3.19
C SER A 117 16.01 -6.95 -4.23
N LYS A 118 16.93 -7.84 -4.63
CA LYS A 118 17.89 -7.53 -5.70
C LYS A 118 17.21 -7.38 -7.06
N GLY A 119 16.24 -8.22 -7.36
CA GLY A 119 15.39 -8.08 -8.54
C GLY A 119 14.64 -6.73 -8.57
N VAL A 120 14.11 -6.29 -7.42
CA VAL A 120 13.45 -4.98 -7.27
C VAL A 120 14.42 -3.81 -7.48
N GLU A 121 15.66 -3.90 -6.99
CA GLU A 121 16.69 -2.89 -7.25
C GLU A 121 16.97 -2.74 -8.75
N ILE A 122 17.19 -3.86 -9.47
CA ILE A 122 17.42 -3.86 -10.91
C ILE A 122 16.19 -3.34 -11.67
N ALA A 123 14.99 -3.76 -11.28
CA ALA A 123 13.75 -3.22 -11.84
C ALA A 123 13.64 -1.70 -11.64
N SER A 124 14.08 -1.20 -10.49
CA SER A 124 14.10 0.23 -10.16
C SER A 124 15.03 1.02 -11.09
N GLU A 125 16.21 0.47 -11.40
CA GLU A 125 17.15 1.06 -12.35
C GLU A 125 16.58 1.04 -13.78
N ILE A 126 16.06 -0.11 -14.24
CA ILE A 126 15.46 -0.26 -15.58
C ILE A 126 14.28 0.71 -15.75
N LEU A 127 13.43 0.86 -14.75
CA LEU A 127 12.26 1.72 -14.78
C LEU A 127 12.57 3.18 -14.42
N LYS A 128 13.81 3.52 -14.09
CA LYS A 128 14.25 4.88 -13.70
C LYS A 128 13.29 5.48 -12.68
N ILE A 129 13.10 4.81 -11.55
CA ILE A 129 12.17 5.30 -10.55
C ILE A 129 12.73 6.47 -9.75
N LYS A 130 11.85 7.41 -9.36
CA LYS A 130 12.18 8.51 -8.45
C LYS A 130 11.93 8.08 -7.01
N GLY A 131 12.96 7.59 -6.35
CA GLY A 131 12.87 7.07 -4.97
C GLY A 131 13.27 5.59 -4.88
N LYS A 132 12.76 4.91 -3.86
CA LYS A 132 13.06 3.49 -3.60
C LYS A 132 11.79 2.70 -3.36
N VAL A 133 11.78 1.45 -3.80
CA VAL A 133 10.74 0.46 -3.46
C VAL A 133 11.42 -0.66 -2.70
N ILE A 134 10.96 -0.92 -1.48
CA ILE A 134 11.60 -1.85 -0.55
C ILE A 134 10.53 -2.81 -0.03
N PRO A 135 10.63 -4.12 -0.31
CA PRO A 135 9.77 -5.12 0.31
C PRO A 135 9.88 -5.05 1.84
N VAL A 136 8.75 -5.10 2.55
CA VAL A 136 8.75 -5.06 4.02
C VAL A 136 9.47 -6.27 4.63
N THR A 137 9.47 -7.37 3.92
CA THR A 137 10.17 -8.62 4.26
C THR A 137 10.66 -9.30 2.99
N ASN A 138 11.69 -10.14 3.12
CA ASN A 138 12.15 -11.07 2.08
C ASN A 138 11.68 -12.51 2.35
N ASP A 139 10.91 -12.72 3.41
CA ASP A 139 10.37 -14.03 3.75
C ASP A 139 9.10 -14.29 2.95
N SER A 140 8.84 -15.55 2.61
CA SER A 140 7.55 -15.98 2.09
C SER A 140 6.49 -15.85 3.17
N ALA A 141 5.54 -14.96 2.96
CA ALA A 141 4.57 -14.52 3.95
C ALA A 141 3.16 -14.99 3.56
N GLU A 142 2.62 -15.95 4.29
CA GLU A 142 1.22 -16.36 4.16
C GLU A 142 0.41 -15.69 5.27
N LEU A 143 -0.42 -14.73 4.89
CA LEU A 143 -1.27 -13.99 5.81
C LEU A 143 -2.48 -14.84 6.21
N CYS A 144 -2.82 -14.84 7.50
CA CYS A 144 -3.97 -15.53 8.05
C CYS A 144 -4.74 -14.64 9.01
N VAL A 145 -6.05 -14.88 9.11
CA VAL A 145 -6.91 -14.32 10.16
C VAL A 145 -7.52 -15.43 10.98
N GLU A 146 -7.55 -15.26 12.29
CA GLU A 146 -8.31 -16.08 13.22
C GLU A 146 -9.57 -15.32 13.61
N LEU A 147 -10.72 -15.93 13.39
CA LEU A 147 -12.03 -15.39 13.74
C LEU A 147 -12.38 -15.76 15.18
N SER A 148 -13.35 -15.05 15.78
CA SER A 148 -13.76 -15.26 17.19
C SER A 148 -14.34 -16.67 17.43
N ASN A 149 -14.88 -17.31 16.38
CA ASN A 149 -15.34 -18.68 16.43
C ASN A 149 -14.21 -19.74 16.32
N GLY A 150 -12.95 -19.31 16.26
CA GLY A 150 -11.76 -20.17 16.14
C GLY A 150 -11.42 -20.61 14.71
N LYS A 151 -12.21 -20.21 13.71
CA LYS A 151 -11.90 -20.50 12.30
C LYS A 151 -10.69 -19.69 11.86
N VAL A 152 -9.73 -20.34 11.21
CA VAL A 152 -8.59 -19.70 10.55
C VAL A 152 -8.86 -19.63 9.06
N VAL A 153 -8.66 -18.44 8.49
CA VAL A 153 -8.86 -18.16 7.05
C VAL A 153 -7.54 -17.65 6.49
N GLY A 154 -7.02 -18.31 5.46
CA GLY A 154 -5.84 -17.87 4.72
C GLY A 154 -6.15 -16.73 3.74
N GLU A 155 -5.11 -16.13 3.21
CA GLU A 155 -5.16 -14.88 2.45
C GLU A 155 -6.10 -14.89 1.25
N ASP A 156 -6.14 -15.99 0.48
CA ASP A 156 -7.05 -16.14 -0.68
C ASP A 156 -8.52 -15.84 -0.35
N ASN A 157 -8.90 -16.06 0.88
CA ASN A 157 -10.26 -15.90 1.37
C ASN A 157 -10.41 -14.71 2.34
N ILE A 158 -9.33 -14.06 2.77
CA ILE A 158 -9.43 -12.93 3.72
C ILE A 158 -10.28 -11.81 3.14
N GLN A 159 -10.14 -11.51 1.85
CA GLN A 159 -10.90 -10.45 1.21
C GLN A 159 -12.42 -10.66 1.27
N ASN A 160 -12.86 -11.91 1.36
CA ASN A 160 -14.26 -12.32 1.44
C ASN A 160 -14.65 -12.84 2.85
N ALA A 161 -13.72 -12.84 3.79
CA ALA A 161 -13.99 -13.25 5.16
C ALA A 161 -14.79 -12.19 5.90
N SER A 162 -15.91 -12.59 6.49
CA SER A 162 -16.80 -11.70 7.25
C SER A 162 -16.20 -11.36 8.63
N LEU A 163 -15.12 -10.56 8.63
CA LEU A 163 -14.43 -10.16 9.87
C LEU A 163 -15.35 -9.39 10.82
N GLN A 164 -16.34 -8.67 10.27
CA GLN A 164 -17.33 -7.93 11.05
C GLN A 164 -18.37 -8.85 11.71
N LYS A 165 -18.86 -9.84 10.97
CA LYS A 165 -19.90 -10.76 11.46
C LYS A 165 -19.33 -11.79 12.43
N ASP A 166 -18.20 -12.39 12.05
CA ASP A 166 -17.59 -13.51 12.78
C ASP A 166 -16.57 -13.05 13.84
N GLY A 167 -16.26 -11.74 13.86
CA GLY A 167 -15.31 -11.11 14.75
C GLY A 167 -13.85 -11.46 14.42
N LEU A 168 -13.01 -10.44 14.20
CA LEU A 168 -11.57 -10.64 14.04
C LEU A 168 -10.93 -10.80 15.42
N LYS A 169 -10.39 -11.99 15.71
CA LYS A 169 -9.61 -12.24 16.93
C LYS A 169 -8.14 -11.88 16.75
N LYS A 170 -7.52 -12.30 15.62
CA LYS A 170 -6.12 -12.09 15.34
C LYS A 170 -5.86 -12.09 13.83
N ILE A 171 -4.94 -11.22 13.38
CA ILE A 171 -4.30 -11.29 12.06
C ILE A 171 -2.82 -11.62 12.28
N PHE A 172 -2.27 -12.55 11.51
CA PHE A 172 -0.92 -13.06 11.73
C PHE A 172 -0.38 -13.72 10.45
N TYR A 173 0.93 -13.90 10.40
CA TYR A 173 1.56 -14.74 9.39
C TYR A 173 1.67 -16.19 9.90
N LYS A 174 1.41 -17.14 9.02
CA LYS A 174 1.44 -18.59 9.33
C LYS A 174 2.83 -19.07 9.78
N LYS A 175 3.88 -18.42 9.27
CA LYS A 175 5.26 -18.59 9.71
C LYS A 175 5.79 -17.28 10.23
N GLU A 176 6.89 -17.31 10.97
CA GLU A 176 7.58 -16.09 11.38
C GLU A 176 8.13 -15.36 10.14
N VAL A 177 7.85 -14.07 10.09
CA VAL A 177 8.25 -13.16 9.01
C VAL A 177 8.99 -11.99 9.64
N TYR A 178 10.19 -11.71 9.16
CA TYR A 178 11.09 -10.71 9.75
C TYR A 178 11.21 -9.46 8.91
N PHE A 179 11.37 -8.33 9.58
CA PHE A 179 11.49 -7.04 8.95
C PHE A 179 12.79 -6.93 8.16
N ASN A 180 12.68 -6.63 6.88
CA ASN A 180 13.82 -6.41 5.98
C ASN A 180 14.72 -5.30 6.54
N GLU A 181 16.02 -5.57 6.69
CA GLU A 181 16.97 -4.63 7.31
C GLU A 181 17.10 -3.32 6.52
N HIS A 182 16.97 -3.34 5.19
CA HIS A 182 16.95 -2.13 4.37
C HIS A 182 15.67 -1.29 4.64
N ALA A 183 14.52 -1.95 4.78
CA ALA A 183 13.26 -1.31 5.14
C ALA A 183 13.31 -0.73 6.55
N LYS A 184 13.88 -1.47 7.51
CA LYS A 184 14.07 -1.05 8.89
C LYS A 184 15.00 0.16 9.00
N LYS A 185 16.13 0.14 8.27
CA LYS A 185 17.04 1.28 8.21
C LYS A 185 16.34 2.51 7.65
N ALA A 186 15.65 2.37 6.52
CA ALA A 186 14.90 3.47 5.91
C ALA A 186 13.87 4.05 6.91
N LEU A 187 13.10 3.20 7.59
CA LEU A 187 12.08 3.62 8.56
C LEU A 187 12.68 4.38 9.75
N LEU A 188 13.85 3.96 10.25
CA LEU A 188 14.53 4.64 11.36
C LEU A 188 15.14 5.99 10.95
N GLU A 189 15.51 6.16 9.69
CA GLU A 189 16.07 7.39 9.14
C GLU A 189 15.01 8.36 8.58
N ALA A 190 13.74 7.98 8.59
CA ALA A 190 12.66 8.79 8.04
C ALA A 190 12.37 10.03 8.89
N ASP A 191 11.99 11.11 8.22
CA ASP A 191 11.39 12.30 8.83
C ASP A 191 9.86 12.16 8.92
N VAL A 192 9.28 11.48 7.94
CA VAL A 192 7.82 11.29 7.83
C VAL A 192 7.50 9.86 7.39
N ILE A 193 6.53 9.25 8.06
CA ILE A 193 5.97 7.94 7.71
C ILE A 193 4.49 8.11 7.42
N ILE A 194 4.04 7.63 6.26
CA ILE A 194 2.65 7.70 5.82
C ILE A 194 2.10 6.27 5.78
N LEU A 195 1.04 6.01 6.52
CA LEU A 195 0.43 4.69 6.63
C LEU A 195 -0.77 4.57 5.69
N GLY A 196 -0.66 3.78 4.64
CA GLY A 196 -1.71 3.65 3.63
C GLY A 196 -1.84 4.92 2.76
N PRO A 197 -3.04 5.22 2.20
CA PRO A 197 -4.26 4.41 2.25
C PRO A 197 -4.15 3.07 1.52
N GLY A 198 -5.14 2.20 1.70
CA GLY A 198 -5.16 0.90 1.05
C GLY A 198 -6.20 -0.04 1.64
N ASN A 199 -6.27 -1.27 1.15
CA ASN A 199 -7.07 -2.29 1.79
C ASN A 199 -6.52 -2.53 3.20
N TYR A 200 -7.31 -2.18 4.22
CA TYR A 200 -6.82 -2.05 5.58
C TYR A 200 -6.14 -3.33 6.10
N TYR A 201 -6.84 -4.46 6.03
CA TYR A 201 -6.33 -5.74 6.52
C TYR A 201 -5.49 -6.53 5.52
N CYS A 202 -5.50 -6.18 4.22
CA CYS A 202 -4.72 -6.91 3.22
C CYS A 202 -3.46 -6.15 2.74
N SER A 203 -3.42 -4.81 2.86
CA SER A 203 -2.29 -4.02 2.34
C SER A 203 -1.64 -3.11 3.38
N VAL A 204 -2.35 -2.72 4.46
CA VAL A 204 -1.78 -1.83 5.50
C VAL A 204 -1.30 -2.63 6.71
N ILE A 205 -2.20 -3.33 7.38
CA ILE A 205 -1.89 -4.10 8.60
C ILE A 205 -0.80 -5.16 8.39
N PRO A 206 -0.72 -5.88 7.25
CA PRO A 206 0.32 -6.87 7.04
C PRO A 206 1.75 -6.34 7.21
N ASN A 207 1.99 -5.07 6.85
CA ASN A 207 3.31 -4.47 7.09
C ASN A 207 3.63 -4.31 8.58
N LEU A 208 2.62 -3.98 9.39
CA LEU A 208 2.78 -3.62 10.79
C LEU A 208 2.99 -4.83 11.73
N ILE A 209 2.56 -6.02 11.26
CA ILE A 209 2.67 -7.26 12.04
C ILE A 209 3.93 -8.08 11.72
N VAL A 210 4.80 -7.59 10.83
CA VAL A 210 6.11 -8.19 10.57
C VAL A 210 6.99 -8.05 11.83
N ASN A 211 7.66 -9.14 12.24
CA ASN A 211 8.50 -9.14 13.42
C ASN A 211 9.62 -8.09 13.34
N GLY A 212 9.67 -7.20 14.30
CA GLY A 212 10.63 -6.09 14.36
C GLY A 212 10.10 -4.75 13.82
N PHE A 213 8.95 -4.72 13.09
CA PHE A 213 8.37 -3.46 12.61
C PHE A 213 7.90 -2.57 13.76
N LYS A 214 7.16 -3.15 14.72
CA LYS A 214 6.61 -2.42 15.87
C LYS A 214 7.70 -1.81 16.75
N GLU A 215 8.80 -2.50 16.93
CA GLU A 215 9.97 -2.04 17.67
C GLU A 215 10.68 -0.90 16.92
N ALA A 216 10.80 -1.04 15.59
CA ALA A 216 11.44 -0.01 14.76
C ALA A 216 10.61 1.28 14.72
N ILE A 217 9.27 1.19 14.54
CA ILE A 217 8.43 2.39 14.48
C ILE A 217 8.34 3.11 15.83
N LYS A 218 8.42 2.38 16.95
CA LYS A 218 8.51 2.98 18.30
C LYS A 218 9.80 3.77 18.49
N LYS A 219 10.92 3.30 17.93
CA LYS A 219 12.23 3.96 18.00
C LYS A 219 12.35 5.13 17.01
N SER A 220 11.57 5.11 15.94
CA SER A 220 11.57 6.17 14.93
C SER A 220 11.09 7.50 15.52
N LYS A 221 11.79 8.58 15.15
CA LYS A 221 11.41 9.96 15.47
C LYS A 221 10.54 10.60 14.41
N ALA A 222 10.25 9.87 13.32
CA ALA A 222 9.43 10.34 12.22
C ALA A 222 8.03 10.73 12.68
N LYS A 223 7.48 11.77 12.05
CA LYS A 223 6.05 12.09 12.16
C LYS A 223 5.23 11.08 11.38
N ILE A 224 4.20 10.54 12.01
CA ILE A 224 3.32 9.54 11.40
C ILE A 224 2.05 10.22 10.92
N ILE A 225 1.77 10.11 9.62
CA ILE A 225 0.56 10.61 8.97
C ILE A 225 -0.30 9.42 8.58
N PHE A 226 -1.57 9.45 8.95
CA PHE A 226 -2.53 8.41 8.59
C PHE A 226 -3.70 9.00 7.78
N PRO A 227 -3.66 8.91 6.45
CA PRO A 227 -4.81 9.22 5.60
C PRO A 227 -5.88 8.15 5.80
N ILE A 228 -7.06 8.59 6.25
CA ILE A 228 -8.20 7.69 6.48
C ILE A 228 -8.76 7.19 5.16
N ASN A 229 -9.13 5.93 5.10
CA ASN A 229 -9.85 5.37 3.97
C ASN A 229 -11.13 6.15 3.69
N LEU A 230 -11.44 6.39 2.42
CA LEU A 230 -12.67 7.10 2.02
C LEU A 230 -13.92 6.23 2.21
N THR A 231 -13.73 4.91 2.10
CA THR A 231 -14.81 3.93 2.11
C THR A 231 -14.48 2.75 2.99
N ASN A 232 -15.52 2.18 3.55
CA ASN A 232 -15.48 0.90 4.26
C ASN A 232 -15.60 -0.26 3.28
N LYS A 233 -15.09 -1.42 3.67
CA LYS A 233 -15.36 -2.71 3.04
C LYS A 233 -16.42 -3.46 3.84
N LEU A 234 -17.42 -4.01 3.14
CA LEU A 234 -18.56 -4.70 3.75
C LEU A 234 -18.09 -5.77 4.76
N GLU A 235 -17.15 -6.61 4.34
CA GLU A 235 -16.71 -7.75 5.15
C GLU A 235 -15.68 -7.40 6.23
N HIS A 236 -14.99 -6.25 6.10
CA HIS A 236 -13.85 -5.92 6.96
C HIS A 236 -14.10 -4.78 7.94
N THR A 237 -14.59 -3.64 7.43
CA THR A 237 -14.67 -2.39 8.18
C THR A 237 -16.05 -1.73 8.08
N LYS A 238 -17.11 -2.52 7.83
CA LYS A 238 -18.48 -2.01 7.73
C LYS A 238 -18.84 -1.18 8.95
N GLY A 239 -19.33 0.03 8.70
CA GLY A 239 -19.75 0.96 9.75
C GLY A 239 -18.62 1.60 10.55
N TRP A 240 -17.36 1.32 10.22
CA TRP A 240 -16.25 1.99 10.87
C TRP A 240 -16.25 3.48 10.57
N LYS A 241 -15.90 4.24 11.59
CA LYS A 241 -15.70 5.68 11.55
C LYS A 241 -14.22 6.02 11.68
N VAL A 242 -13.88 7.29 11.57
CA VAL A 242 -12.51 7.76 11.73
C VAL A 242 -11.90 7.30 13.06
N SER A 243 -12.66 7.39 14.14
CA SER A 243 -12.23 6.97 15.49
C SER A 243 -11.85 5.50 15.55
N ASP A 244 -12.58 4.61 14.85
CA ASP A 244 -12.31 3.17 14.82
C ASP A 244 -10.99 2.87 14.11
N TYR A 245 -10.78 3.48 12.94
CA TYR A 245 -9.52 3.36 12.19
C TYR A 245 -8.32 3.83 13.00
N VAL A 246 -8.44 4.99 13.68
CA VAL A 246 -7.34 5.53 14.50
C VAL A 246 -7.04 4.64 15.69
N LYS A 247 -8.07 4.18 16.40
CA LYS A 247 -7.92 3.28 17.54
C LYS A 247 -7.24 1.97 17.15
N ASP A 248 -7.65 1.37 16.04
CA ASP A 248 -7.13 0.07 15.62
C ASP A 248 -5.69 0.19 15.09
N ILE A 249 -5.37 1.18 14.24
CA ILE A 249 -4.01 1.36 13.74
C ILE A 249 -3.01 1.62 14.87
N GLU A 250 -3.36 2.45 15.86
CA GLU A 250 -2.52 2.77 17.01
C GLU A 250 -2.26 1.54 17.91
N LYS A 251 -3.19 0.59 17.96
CA LYS A 251 -2.99 -0.70 18.63
C LYS A 251 -1.87 -1.52 17.97
N TYR A 252 -1.86 -1.58 16.63
CA TYR A 252 -0.79 -2.28 15.88
C TYR A 252 0.55 -1.57 16.01
N LEU A 253 0.57 -0.25 15.91
CA LEU A 253 1.79 0.56 16.04
C LEU A 253 2.36 0.53 17.47
N GLY A 254 1.50 0.46 18.48
CA GLY A 254 1.86 0.63 19.88
C GLY A 254 2.32 2.06 20.23
N LYS A 255 1.95 3.04 19.40
CA LYS A 255 2.10 4.48 19.61
C LYS A 255 1.03 5.25 18.82
N LYS A 256 0.79 6.51 19.21
CA LYS A 256 -0.16 7.38 18.51
C LYS A 256 0.40 7.83 17.15
N VAL A 257 -0.50 8.06 16.19
CA VAL A 257 -0.18 8.79 14.97
C VAL A 257 -0.12 10.29 15.27
N ASP A 258 0.72 11.03 14.54
CA ASP A 258 0.86 12.48 14.75
C ASP A 258 -0.23 13.26 14.01
N PHE A 259 -0.65 12.79 12.83
CA PHE A 259 -1.66 13.45 12.02
C PHE A 259 -2.62 12.42 11.41
N VAL A 260 -3.89 12.77 11.40
CA VAL A 260 -4.99 12.00 10.80
C VAL A 260 -5.58 12.84 9.67
N LEU A 261 -5.46 12.41 8.42
CA LEU A 261 -6.03 13.14 7.29
C LEU A 261 -7.42 12.61 6.97
N VAL A 262 -8.41 13.50 7.03
CA VAL A 262 -9.81 13.17 6.78
C VAL A 262 -10.33 13.96 5.59
N ASN A 263 -10.95 13.24 4.65
CA ASN A 263 -11.58 13.86 3.50
C ASN A 263 -12.89 14.54 3.87
N THR A 264 -13.09 15.77 3.41
CA THR A 264 -14.33 16.55 3.65
C THR A 264 -15.29 16.53 2.47
N GLU A 265 -14.86 16.04 1.33
CA GLU A 265 -15.61 16.09 0.07
C GLU A 265 -16.49 14.84 -0.09
N LYS A 266 -17.72 15.03 -0.58
CA LYS A 266 -18.63 13.90 -0.85
C LYS A 266 -18.42 13.40 -2.27
N PRO A 267 -18.31 12.07 -2.45
CA PRO A 267 -18.33 11.49 -3.79
C PRO A 267 -19.62 11.77 -4.54
N SER A 268 -19.56 11.71 -5.87
CA SER A 268 -20.77 11.88 -6.70
C SER A 268 -21.79 10.76 -6.43
N LYS A 269 -23.06 11.03 -6.76
CA LYS A 269 -24.13 10.00 -6.65
C LYS A 269 -23.79 8.76 -7.46
N GLU A 270 -23.15 8.93 -8.63
CA GLU A 270 -22.73 7.83 -9.48
C GLU A 270 -21.60 6.99 -8.83
N GLN A 271 -20.57 7.64 -8.26
CA GLN A 271 -19.51 6.96 -7.52
C GLN A 271 -20.08 6.15 -6.36
N ILE A 272 -20.97 6.77 -5.57
CA ILE A 272 -21.62 6.10 -4.44
C ILE A 272 -22.47 4.92 -4.91
N GLY A 273 -23.30 5.10 -5.95
CA GLY A 273 -24.20 4.07 -6.47
C GLY A 273 -23.42 2.84 -6.96
N ARG A 274 -22.33 3.04 -7.72
CA ARG A 274 -21.46 1.94 -8.18
C ARG A 274 -20.82 1.20 -7.00
N TYR A 275 -20.38 1.91 -5.98
CA TYR A 275 -19.74 1.31 -4.82
C TYR A 275 -20.74 0.52 -3.96
N GLN A 276 -21.97 1.03 -3.82
CA GLN A 276 -23.04 0.38 -3.06
C GLN A 276 -23.51 -0.94 -3.68
N LEU A 277 -23.39 -1.12 -4.98
CA LEU A 277 -23.71 -2.38 -5.64
C LEU A 277 -22.80 -3.53 -5.17
N GLU A 278 -21.57 -3.23 -4.79
CA GLU A 278 -20.58 -4.23 -4.37
C GLU A 278 -20.46 -4.32 -2.85
N GLU A 279 -20.41 -3.18 -2.16
CA GLU A 279 -20.11 -3.11 -0.72
C GLU A 279 -21.34 -2.79 0.14
N GLY A 280 -22.54 -2.69 -0.46
CA GLY A 280 -23.78 -2.44 0.27
C GLY A 280 -24.00 -0.97 0.64
N LYS A 281 -24.89 -0.71 1.60
CA LYS A 281 -25.17 0.64 2.10
C LYS A 281 -24.15 1.09 3.14
N GLU A 282 -24.08 2.41 3.36
CA GLU A 282 -23.21 3.02 4.39
C GLU A 282 -21.71 2.79 4.17
N VAL A 283 -21.30 2.87 2.92
CA VAL A 283 -19.92 2.60 2.52
C VAL A 283 -18.94 3.71 2.86
N LEU A 284 -19.37 4.94 3.08
CA LEU A 284 -18.49 6.07 3.38
C LEU A 284 -18.05 6.05 4.85
N VAL A 285 -16.79 6.35 5.09
CA VAL A 285 -16.26 6.52 6.44
C VAL A 285 -16.77 7.84 7.01
N ALA A 286 -17.48 7.77 8.13
CA ALA A 286 -18.00 8.95 8.81
C ALA A 286 -16.93 9.56 9.72
N ASP A 287 -16.82 10.89 9.68
CA ASP A 287 -15.94 11.65 10.58
C ASP A 287 -16.64 11.92 11.92
N ASP A 288 -16.20 11.22 12.95
CA ASP A 288 -16.65 11.35 14.33
C ASP A 288 -15.50 11.70 15.29
N PHE A 289 -14.30 12.00 14.74
CA PHE A 289 -13.09 12.09 15.53
C PHE A 289 -12.71 13.55 15.83
N ASN A 290 -13.11 14.04 17.03
CA ASN A 290 -12.77 15.36 17.49
C ASN A 290 -11.44 15.36 18.27
N ASP A 291 -10.33 15.40 17.54
CA ASP A 291 -8.97 15.36 18.07
C ASP A 291 -8.13 16.43 17.36
N ASN A 292 -7.19 17.06 18.05
CA ASN A 292 -6.33 18.12 17.50
C ASN A 292 -5.34 17.65 16.42
N ARG A 293 -5.17 16.34 16.28
CA ARG A 293 -4.32 15.71 15.24
C ARG A 293 -5.05 15.62 13.89
N VAL A 294 -6.36 15.92 13.85
CA VAL A 294 -7.15 15.77 12.62
C VAL A 294 -6.97 16.96 11.71
N ILE A 295 -6.59 16.66 10.48
CA ILE A 295 -6.52 17.63 9.37
C ILE A 295 -7.62 17.26 8.37
N ARG A 296 -8.58 18.15 8.21
CA ARG A 296 -9.71 18.02 7.29
C ARG A 296 -9.41 18.73 5.98
N ALA A 297 -9.43 18.01 4.86
CA ALA A 297 -9.10 18.55 3.55
C ALA A 297 -9.94 17.90 2.45
N SER A 298 -10.12 18.63 1.35
CA SER A 298 -10.67 18.10 0.10
C SER A 298 -9.59 17.29 -0.62
N ILE A 299 -9.62 15.97 -0.47
CA ILE A 299 -8.63 15.04 -1.04
C ILE A 299 -9.24 13.91 -1.86
N LEU A 300 -10.48 14.11 -2.31
CA LEU A 300 -11.23 13.16 -3.12
C LEU A 300 -10.92 13.35 -4.61
N SER A 301 -10.81 12.24 -5.35
CA SER A 301 -10.81 12.22 -6.81
C SER A 301 -12.24 12.11 -7.35
N HIS A 302 -12.57 12.97 -8.29
CA HIS A 302 -13.85 12.92 -9.01
C HIS A 302 -13.78 12.07 -10.30
N ILE A 303 -12.61 11.51 -10.61
CA ILE A 303 -12.44 10.65 -11.77
C ILE A 303 -13.19 9.34 -11.53
N LEU A 304 -14.08 9.02 -12.47
CA LEU A 304 -14.74 7.71 -12.52
C LEU A 304 -13.72 6.70 -13.04
N HIS A 305 -13.20 5.88 -12.15
CA HIS A 305 -12.30 4.79 -12.54
C HIS A 305 -13.14 3.65 -13.12
N GLU A 306 -12.88 3.29 -14.37
CA GLU A 306 -13.44 2.08 -14.98
C GLU A 306 -12.59 0.87 -14.58
N LYS A 307 -13.25 -0.26 -14.37
CA LYS A 307 -12.59 -1.54 -14.16
C LYS A 307 -12.19 -2.10 -15.52
N ALA A 308 -10.93 -2.52 -15.65
CA ALA A 308 -10.53 -3.29 -16.80
C ALA A 308 -11.26 -4.65 -16.78
N LYS A 309 -11.87 -5.06 -17.88
CA LYS A 309 -12.66 -6.31 -18.00
C LYS A 309 -11.84 -7.55 -17.60
N GLU A 310 -10.53 -7.47 -17.78
CA GLU A 310 -9.55 -8.54 -17.55
C GLU A 310 -9.07 -8.61 -16.08
N ASP A 311 -9.51 -7.71 -15.22
CA ASP A 311 -9.09 -7.68 -13.82
C ASP A 311 -9.95 -8.66 -12.99
N ILE A 312 -9.41 -9.84 -12.70
CA ILE A 312 -10.06 -10.90 -11.93
C ILE A 312 -10.44 -10.41 -10.51
N HIS A 313 -9.72 -9.43 -9.98
CA HIS A 313 -9.99 -8.82 -8.67
C HIS A 313 -10.79 -7.51 -8.77
N GLN A 314 -11.68 -7.41 -9.74
CA GLN A 314 -12.50 -6.21 -9.95
C GLN A 314 -13.25 -5.75 -8.69
N SER A 315 -13.75 -6.69 -7.89
CA SER A 315 -14.45 -6.42 -6.63
C SER A 315 -13.56 -5.86 -5.53
N ALA A 316 -12.23 -6.10 -5.57
CA ALA A 316 -11.30 -5.66 -4.53
C ALA A 316 -10.84 -4.21 -4.66
N ARG A 317 -11.04 -3.57 -5.83
CA ARG A 317 -10.54 -2.22 -6.10
C ARG A 317 -11.63 -1.18 -5.93
N GLY A 318 -11.43 -0.27 -4.98
CA GLY A 318 -12.34 0.84 -4.74
C GLY A 318 -12.47 1.79 -5.95
N PHE A 319 -13.71 2.19 -6.27
CA PHE A 319 -14.01 3.22 -7.28
C PHE A 319 -13.82 4.64 -6.74
N ILE A 320 -14.00 4.80 -5.42
CA ILE A 320 -13.82 6.07 -4.73
C ILE A 320 -12.39 6.09 -4.23
N ARG A 321 -11.58 7.04 -4.76
CA ARG A 321 -10.14 7.12 -4.48
C ARG A 321 -9.75 8.52 -4.05
N HIS A 322 -8.65 8.60 -3.34
CA HIS A 322 -7.98 9.87 -3.11
C HIS A 322 -7.46 10.46 -4.41
N ASP A 323 -7.48 11.77 -4.50
CA ASP A 323 -6.78 12.51 -5.54
C ASP A 323 -5.29 12.58 -5.17
N SER A 324 -4.44 12.10 -6.07
CA SER A 324 -2.99 11.99 -5.84
C SER A 324 -2.34 13.35 -5.54
N GLU A 325 -2.73 14.39 -6.28
CA GLU A 325 -2.12 15.72 -6.16
C GLU A 325 -2.64 16.45 -4.93
N LYS A 326 -3.96 16.46 -4.71
CA LYS A 326 -4.57 17.07 -3.53
C LYS A 326 -4.03 16.46 -2.23
N LEU A 327 -3.92 15.12 -2.20
CA LEU A 327 -3.37 14.40 -1.05
C LEU A 327 -1.91 14.75 -0.82
N ALA A 328 -1.09 14.77 -1.86
CA ALA A 328 0.32 15.14 -1.78
C ALA A 328 0.51 16.60 -1.35
N GLN A 329 -0.30 17.53 -1.85
CA GLN A 329 -0.26 18.94 -1.42
C GLN A 329 -0.65 19.09 0.06
N CYS A 330 -1.65 18.33 0.52
CA CYS A 330 -2.03 18.33 1.93
C CYS A 330 -0.87 17.82 2.80
N ILE A 331 -0.24 16.72 2.42
CA ILE A 331 0.93 16.17 3.12
C ILE A 331 2.09 17.16 3.10
N ASN A 332 2.37 17.79 1.95
CA ASN A 332 3.45 18.78 1.84
C ASN A 332 3.27 19.94 2.82
N LYS A 333 2.05 20.45 3.01
CA LYS A 333 1.75 21.49 4.00
C LYS A 333 2.01 21.05 5.45
N ILE A 334 1.86 19.76 5.75
CA ILE A 334 2.09 19.22 7.10
C ILE A 334 3.58 19.10 7.39
N ILE A 335 4.36 18.80 6.36
CA ILE A 335 5.78 18.49 6.49
C ILE A 335 6.69 19.70 6.24
N SER A 336 6.15 20.78 5.63
CA SER A 336 6.86 22.06 5.47
C SER A 336 7.02 22.78 6.81
#